data_ec2b28adaaf1286e491779b92781e740
#
_entry.id   ec2b28adaaf1286e491779b92781e740
#
_cell.length_a   1.000
_cell.length_b   1.000
_cell.length_c   1.000
_cell.angle_alpha   90.00
_cell.angle_beta   90.00
_cell.angle_gamma   90.00
#
_symmetry.space_group_name_H-M   'P 1'
#
loop_
_entity.id
_entity.type
_entity.pdbx_description
1 polymer ?
#
loop_
_entity_poly.entity_id
_entity_poly.type
_entity_poly.pdbx_seq_one_letter_code
_entity_poly.pdbx_strand_id
1 'polypeptide(L)'
;MSSEAEILLQYEEIKNRLESLKEDYNTIFGIANTSDEFATLKVIKDQIVAEERALKTIQAKLPARESFGAKYQVEILGPHEILFVIPPNVPRIQVLQEAQDIFSKLDKQNYVFPNRYKVWLGMPSFTEGRPTETRLAIDGCVEESQNRTLADQKLFLRRKFEEEGALMPTVEDLAVAHALFFVVTRKNLFRGMKIRTLNGSLYYDSLGLGMDRFSLDWNRFVDVAVASYLPAETVEKLREEKKNAHNL
;
A
#
# COMPACT_ATOMS: atom_id res chain seq x y z
N MET A 1 -23.18 -22.88 3.14
CA MET A 1 -22.36 -21.72 2.67
C MET A 1 -21.63 -21.22 3.90
N SER A 2 -20.29 -21.17 3.86
CA SER A 2 -19.49 -20.62 4.96
C SER A 2 -19.83 -19.15 5.17
N SER A 3 -19.88 -18.69 6.42
CA SER A 3 -20.09 -17.27 6.71
C SER A 3 -18.87 -16.44 6.27
N GLU A 4 -19.06 -15.16 6.03
CA GLU A 4 -17.98 -14.23 5.66
C GLU A 4 -16.85 -14.25 6.71
N ALA A 5 -17.19 -14.32 7.99
CA ALA A 5 -16.23 -14.43 9.09
C ALA A 5 -15.42 -15.73 9.03
N GLU A 6 -16.04 -16.86 8.67
CA GLU A 6 -15.32 -18.13 8.49
C GLU A 6 -14.33 -18.09 7.33
N ILE A 7 -14.69 -17.42 6.22
CA ILE A 7 -13.79 -17.24 5.07
C ILE A 7 -12.59 -16.38 5.44
N LEU A 8 -12.80 -15.29 6.17
CA LEU A 8 -11.72 -14.41 6.65
C LEU A 8 -10.79 -15.15 7.63
N LEU A 9 -11.35 -15.92 8.57
CA LEU A 9 -10.56 -16.71 9.50
C LEU A 9 -9.68 -17.73 8.75
N GLN A 10 -10.25 -18.47 7.80
CA GLN A 10 -9.49 -19.42 6.98
C GLN A 10 -8.39 -18.74 6.16
N TYR A 11 -8.65 -17.53 5.65
CA TYR A 11 -7.65 -16.76 4.91
C TYR A 11 -6.45 -16.40 5.80
N GLU A 12 -6.69 -15.88 7.00
CA GLU A 12 -5.62 -15.53 7.94
C GLU A 12 -4.84 -16.76 8.42
N GLU A 13 -5.51 -17.89 8.68
CA GLU A 13 -4.84 -19.14 9.06
C GLU A 13 -3.89 -19.65 7.97
N ILE A 14 -4.32 -19.64 6.70
CA ILE A 14 -3.50 -20.08 5.57
C ILE A 14 -2.31 -19.13 5.39
N LYS A 15 -2.54 -17.83 5.50
CA LYS A 15 -1.51 -16.79 5.40
C LYS A 15 -0.42 -16.99 6.45
N ASN A 16 -0.80 -17.18 7.70
CA ASN A 16 0.14 -17.39 8.81
C ASN A 16 0.96 -18.68 8.63
N ARG A 17 0.34 -19.78 8.18
CA ARG A 17 1.08 -21.02 7.86
C ARG A 17 2.06 -20.82 6.73
N LEU A 18 1.68 -20.09 5.69
CA LEU A 18 2.55 -19.79 4.55
C LEU A 18 3.76 -18.95 4.96
N GLU A 19 3.58 -17.94 5.82
CA GLU A 19 4.68 -17.14 6.37
C GLU A 19 5.66 -18.01 7.18
N SER A 20 5.15 -18.86 8.09
CA SER A 20 5.99 -19.80 8.85
C SER A 20 6.79 -20.74 7.97
N LEU A 21 6.17 -21.33 6.95
CA LEU A 21 6.86 -22.23 6.01
C LEU A 21 7.97 -21.51 5.22
N LYS A 22 7.76 -20.24 4.86
CA LYS A 22 8.78 -19.43 4.17
C LYS A 22 9.95 -19.09 5.10
N GLU A 23 9.70 -18.81 6.37
CA GLU A 23 10.73 -18.60 7.39
C GLU A 23 11.56 -19.89 7.60
N ASP A 24 10.90 -21.05 7.74
CA ASP A 24 11.56 -22.34 7.89
C ASP A 24 12.42 -22.69 6.66
N TYR A 25 11.87 -22.46 5.46
CA TYR A 25 12.61 -22.67 4.21
C TYR A 25 13.89 -21.84 4.16
N ASN A 26 13.80 -20.54 4.47
CA ASN A 26 14.95 -19.65 4.42
C ASN A 26 16.01 -20.01 5.48
N THR A 27 15.57 -20.42 6.66
CA THR A 27 16.47 -20.85 7.75
C THR A 27 17.26 -22.09 7.34
N ILE A 28 16.59 -23.13 6.83
CA ILE A 28 17.25 -24.38 6.41
C ILE A 28 18.11 -24.15 5.17
N PHE A 29 17.62 -23.34 4.20
CA PHE A 29 18.36 -23.04 2.97
C PHE A 29 19.72 -22.39 3.23
N GLY A 30 19.81 -21.53 4.27
CA GLY A 30 21.05 -20.85 4.66
C GLY A 30 22.13 -21.78 5.23
N ILE A 31 21.76 -23.01 5.69
CA ILE A 31 22.67 -23.97 6.35
C ILE A 31 22.73 -25.34 5.68
N ALA A 32 21.90 -25.61 4.68
CA ALA A 32 21.78 -26.93 4.04
C ALA A 32 23.09 -27.36 3.35
N ASN A 33 23.65 -28.48 3.79
CA ASN A 33 24.90 -29.05 3.26
C ASN A 33 24.80 -30.58 3.01
N THR A 34 23.71 -31.21 3.44
CA THR A 34 23.51 -32.67 3.36
C THR A 34 22.35 -33.03 2.45
N SER A 35 22.36 -34.25 1.94
CA SER A 35 21.29 -34.80 1.10
C SER A 35 19.93 -34.79 1.79
N ASP A 36 19.90 -35.02 3.10
CA ASP A 36 18.66 -35.07 3.89
C ASP A 36 18.08 -33.65 4.09
N GLU A 37 18.95 -32.64 4.28
CA GLU A 37 18.53 -31.24 4.37
C GLU A 37 17.95 -30.74 3.04
N PHE A 38 18.54 -31.11 1.90
CA PHE A 38 17.97 -30.80 0.58
C PHE A 38 16.64 -31.54 0.33
N ALA A 39 16.48 -32.77 0.83
CA ALA A 39 15.19 -33.46 0.78
C ALA A 39 14.13 -32.74 1.62
N THR A 40 14.48 -32.26 2.78
CA THR A 40 13.62 -31.44 3.67
C THR A 40 13.22 -30.14 2.99
N LEU A 41 14.15 -29.41 2.39
CA LEU A 41 13.86 -28.19 1.62
C LEU A 41 12.86 -28.42 0.49
N LYS A 42 12.98 -29.55 -0.20
CA LYS A 42 12.02 -29.92 -1.25
C LYS A 42 10.61 -30.10 -0.69
N VAL A 43 10.47 -30.80 0.44
CA VAL A 43 9.18 -31.00 1.10
C VAL A 43 8.55 -29.67 1.51
N ILE A 44 9.34 -28.78 2.15
CA ILE A 44 8.85 -27.45 2.56
C ILE A 44 8.44 -26.63 1.32
N LYS A 45 9.21 -26.67 0.25
CA LYS A 45 8.86 -25.97 -1.01
C LYS A 45 7.55 -26.48 -1.60
N ASP A 46 7.32 -27.78 -1.60
CA ASP A 46 6.06 -28.37 -2.09
C ASP A 46 4.87 -27.96 -1.21
N GLN A 47 5.07 -27.86 0.12
CA GLN A 47 4.08 -27.31 1.05
C GLN A 47 3.79 -25.83 0.81
N ILE A 48 4.81 -25.00 0.58
CA ILE A 48 4.65 -23.60 0.22
C ILE A 48 3.76 -23.45 -1.03
N VAL A 49 4.03 -24.23 -2.07
CA VAL A 49 3.23 -24.20 -3.31
C VAL A 49 1.78 -24.64 -3.06
N ALA A 50 1.55 -25.62 -2.19
CA ALA A 50 0.21 -26.05 -1.82
C ALA A 50 -0.56 -24.95 -1.05
N GLU A 51 0.05 -24.32 -0.07
CA GLU A 51 -0.57 -23.23 0.70
C GLU A 51 -0.78 -21.97 -0.17
N GLU A 52 0.10 -21.65 -1.10
CA GLU A 52 -0.12 -20.56 -2.06
C GLU A 52 -1.34 -20.81 -2.96
N ARG A 53 -1.58 -22.04 -3.38
CA ARG A 53 -2.78 -22.41 -4.13
C ARG A 53 -4.04 -22.33 -3.25
N ALA A 54 -3.96 -22.81 -2.02
CA ALA A 54 -5.06 -22.70 -1.06
C ALA A 54 -5.41 -21.24 -0.77
N LEU A 55 -4.40 -20.38 -0.57
CA LEU A 55 -4.58 -18.94 -0.34
C LEU A 55 -5.30 -18.28 -1.52
N LYS A 56 -4.89 -18.57 -2.77
CA LYS A 56 -5.58 -18.06 -3.96
C LYS A 56 -7.03 -18.51 -4.04
N THR A 57 -7.30 -19.76 -3.66
CA THR A 57 -8.66 -20.33 -3.70
C THR A 57 -9.57 -19.66 -2.67
N ILE A 58 -9.08 -19.44 -1.44
CA ILE A 58 -9.87 -18.76 -0.40
C ILE A 58 -10.01 -17.27 -0.68
N GLN A 59 -8.97 -16.63 -1.20
CA GLN A 59 -8.97 -15.22 -1.59
C GLN A 59 -10.06 -14.92 -2.63
N ALA A 60 -10.31 -15.83 -3.57
CA ALA A 60 -11.40 -15.71 -4.54
C ALA A 60 -12.80 -15.75 -3.92
N LYS A 61 -12.92 -16.21 -2.67
CA LYS A 61 -14.19 -16.26 -1.93
C LYS A 61 -14.38 -15.07 -0.98
N LEU A 62 -13.32 -14.27 -0.77
CA LEU A 62 -13.42 -13.08 0.06
C LEU A 62 -14.36 -12.05 -0.57
N PRO A 63 -15.05 -11.26 0.24
CA PRO A 63 -15.73 -10.07 -0.26
C PRO A 63 -14.78 -9.17 -1.07
N ALA A 64 -15.34 -8.42 -2.01
CA ALA A 64 -14.54 -7.65 -2.96
C ALA A 64 -13.52 -6.69 -2.29
N ARG A 65 -13.87 -6.13 -1.12
CA ARG A 65 -13.00 -5.21 -0.36
C ARG A 65 -11.82 -5.94 0.26
N GLU A 66 -12.09 -7.04 0.91
CA GLU A 66 -11.11 -7.89 1.61
C GLU A 66 -10.17 -8.56 0.58
N SER A 67 -10.73 -9.05 -0.54
CA SER A 67 -9.96 -9.57 -1.65
C SER A 67 -9.02 -8.51 -2.26
N PHE A 68 -9.49 -7.27 -2.38
CA PHE A 68 -8.69 -6.15 -2.86
C PHE A 68 -7.56 -5.81 -1.88
N GLY A 69 -7.87 -5.69 -0.59
CA GLY A 69 -6.87 -5.46 0.45
C GLY A 69 -5.81 -6.56 0.49
N ALA A 70 -6.24 -7.84 0.40
CA ALA A 70 -5.35 -8.98 0.39
C ALA A 70 -4.45 -9.03 -0.85
N LYS A 71 -4.98 -8.70 -2.05
CA LYS A 71 -4.23 -8.64 -3.30
C LYS A 71 -3.03 -7.69 -3.22
N TYR A 72 -3.22 -6.55 -2.59
CA TYR A 72 -2.20 -5.52 -2.42
C TYR A 72 -1.53 -5.53 -1.04
N GLN A 73 -1.74 -6.60 -0.25
CA GLN A 73 -1.18 -6.77 1.09
C GLN A 73 -1.35 -5.52 1.96
N VAL A 74 -2.57 -4.96 1.95
CA VAL A 74 -2.88 -3.71 2.64
C VAL A 74 -2.87 -3.91 4.14
N GLU A 75 -2.09 -3.10 4.85
CA GLU A 75 -2.06 -3.03 6.30
C GLU A 75 -2.29 -1.59 6.75
N ILE A 76 -3.22 -1.38 7.66
CA ILE A 76 -3.51 -0.08 8.23
C ILE A 76 -2.65 0.11 9.47
N LEU A 77 -1.67 1.01 9.38
CA LEU A 77 -0.71 1.28 10.45
C LEU A 77 -1.23 2.34 11.43
N GLY A 78 -2.12 3.21 10.97
CA GLY A 78 -2.67 4.30 11.77
C GLY A 78 -3.88 4.95 11.10
N PRO A 79 -4.44 5.99 11.72
CA PRO A 79 -5.64 6.68 11.20
C PRO A 79 -5.48 7.28 9.80
N HIS A 80 -4.24 7.57 9.40
CA HIS A 80 -3.85 8.17 8.12
C HIS A 80 -2.60 7.50 7.54
N GLU A 81 -2.28 6.30 8.00
CA GLU A 81 -1.10 5.55 7.60
C GLU A 81 -1.47 4.20 7.01
N ILE A 82 -0.84 3.85 5.92
CA ILE A 82 -1.06 2.61 5.18
C ILE A 82 0.26 2.03 4.71
N LEU A 83 0.41 0.71 4.86
CA LEU A 83 1.43 -0.07 4.19
C LEU A 83 0.76 -0.92 3.12
N PHE A 84 1.37 -1.02 1.95
CA PHE A 84 0.85 -1.82 0.85
C PHE A 84 1.95 -2.28 -0.11
N VAL A 85 1.62 -3.27 -0.91
CA VAL A 85 2.49 -3.85 -1.92
C VAL A 85 1.83 -3.77 -3.29
N ILE A 86 2.54 -3.22 -4.28
CA ILE A 86 2.13 -3.28 -5.68
C ILE A 86 2.99 -4.36 -6.35
N PRO A 87 2.38 -5.42 -6.90
CA PRO A 87 3.11 -6.46 -7.62
C PRO A 87 3.89 -5.92 -8.81
N PRO A 88 4.94 -6.65 -9.28
CA PRO A 88 5.67 -6.27 -10.48
C PRO A 88 4.74 -6.11 -11.69
N ASN A 89 5.05 -5.14 -12.54
CA ASN A 89 4.35 -4.84 -13.80
C ASN A 89 2.87 -4.46 -13.65
N VAL A 90 2.39 -4.17 -12.43
CA VAL A 90 1.04 -3.63 -12.20
C VAL A 90 1.07 -2.12 -12.32
N PRO A 91 0.40 -1.51 -13.32
CA PRO A 91 0.30 -0.06 -13.45
C PRO A 91 -0.53 0.55 -12.31
N ARG A 92 -0.17 1.75 -11.88
CA ARG A 92 -0.93 2.47 -10.83
C ARG A 92 -2.38 2.70 -11.23
N ILE A 93 -2.61 2.98 -12.50
CA ILE A 93 -3.96 3.17 -13.04
C ILE A 93 -4.84 1.92 -12.90
N GLN A 94 -4.26 0.72 -12.98
CA GLN A 94 -5.00 -0.53 -12.78
C GLN A 94 -5.52 -0.64 -11.34
N VAL A 95 -4.71 -0.27 -10.34
CA VAL A 95 -5.13 -0.27 -8.93
C VAL A 95 -6.29 0.71 -8.72
N LEU A 96 -6.19 1.91 -9.31
CA LEU A 96 -7.25 2.92 -9.23
C LEU A 96 -8.54 2.47 -9.92
N GLN A 97 -8.42 1.75 -11.03
CA GLN A 97 -9.56 1.20 -11.77
C GLN A 97 -10.28 0.11 -10.98
N GLU A 98 -9.53 -0.82 -10.41
CA GLU A 98 -10.08 -1.87 -9.56
C GLU A 98 -10.79 -1.28 -8.33
N ALA A 99 -10.19 -0.26 -7.69
CA ALA A 99 -10.81 0.48 -6.60
C ALA A 99 -12.12 1.15 -7.03
N GLN A 100 -12.13 1.80 -8.20
CA GLN A 100 -13.33 2.41 -8.78
C GLN A 100 -14.43 1.39 -9.04
N ASP A 101 -14.10 0.22 -9.57
CA ASP A 101 -15.07 -0.84 -9.86
C ASP A 101 -15.71 -1.39 -8.58
N ILE A 102 -14.90 -1.58 -7.54
CA ILE A 102 -15.40 -2.02 -6.22
C ILE A 102 -16.33 -0.95 -5.63
N PHE A 103 -15.89 0.31 -5.67
CA PHE A 103 -16.65 1.42 -5.10
C PHE A 103 -17.99 1.63 -5.82
N SER A 104 -17.99 1.59 -7.14
CA SER A 104 -19.19 1.74 -7.96
C SER A 104 -20.22 0.65 -7.68
N LYS A 105 -19.78 -0.58 -7.46
CA LYS A 105 -20.66 -1.71 -7.13
C LYS A 105 -21.23 -1.63 -5.73
N LEU A 106 -20.44 -1.19 -4.76
CA LEU A 106 -20.83 -1.16 -3.35
C LEU A 106 -21.68 0.07 -3.00
N ASP A 107 -21.27 1.26 -3.46
CA ASP A 107 -21.87 2.52 -3.03
C ASP A 107 -22.59 3.29 -4.13
N LYS A 108 -22.58 2.78 -5.36
CA LYS A 108 -23.18 3.43 -6.54
C LYS A 108 -22.67 4.87 -6.79
N GLN A 109 -21.48 5.18 -6.31
CA GLN A 109 -20.83 6.49 -6.46
C GLN A 109 -19.54 6.36 -7.27
N ASN A 110 -19.10 7.44 -7.89
CA ASN A 110 -17.83 7.49 -8.56
C ASN A 110 -16.73 7.87 -7.55
N TYR A 111 -15.73 7.02 -7.37
CA TYR A 111 -14.57 7.30 -6.54
C TYR A 111 -13.57 8.21 -7.22
N VAL A 112 -13.31 7.95 -8.51
CA VAL A 112 -12.46 8.79 -9.36
C VAL A 112 -13.29 9.39 -10.47
N PHE A 113 -13.11 10.69 -10.72
CA PHE A 113 -13.88 11.35 -11.78
C PHE A 113 -13.57 10.80 -13.15
N PRO A 114 -14.57 10.50 -13.96
CA PRO A 114 -14.40 10.05 -15.33
C PRO A 114 -13.48 10.97 -16.15
N ASN A 115 -13.59 12.27 -15.98
CA ASN A 115 -12.78 13.25 -16.72
C ASN A 115 -11.33 13.33 -16.24
N ARG A 116 -11.08 13.19 -14.96
CA ARG A 116 -9.71 13.17 -14.37
C ARG A 116 -9.01 11.87 -14.67
N TYR A 117 -9.74 10.76 -14.64
CA TYR A 117 -9.24 9.45 -15.02
C TYR A 117 -8.68 9.43 -16.45
N LYS A 118 -9.37 10.07 -17.41
CA LYS A 118 -8.88 10.22 -18.79
C LYS A 118 -7.53 10.95 -18.87
N VAL A 119 -7.30 11.94 -18.02
CA VAL A 119 -6.02 12.65 -17.94
C VAL A 119 -4.91 11.73 -17.42
N TRP A 120 -5.19 10.92 -16.40
CA TRP A 120 -4.22 9.99 -15.85
C TRP A 120 -3.87 8.84 -16.79
N LEU A 121 -4.83 8.37 -17.59
CA LEU A 121 -4.57 7.40 -18.67
C LEU A 121 -3.56 7.90 -19.72
N GLY A 122 -3.42 9.19 -19.89
CA GLY A 122 -2.41 9.80 -20.76
C GLY A 122 -1.03 9.99 -20.13
N MET A 123 -0.82 9.58 -18.87
CA MET A 123 0.44 9.76 -18.16
C MET A 123 1.20 8.43 -18.03
N PRO A 124 2.42 8.30 -18.60
CA PRO A 124 3.25 7.09 -18.47
C PRO A 124 3.46 6.64 -17.03
N SER A 125 3.65 7.59 -16.10
CA SER A 125 3.82 7.31 -14.67
C SER A 125 2.64 6.58 -14.01
N PHE A 126 1.45 6.69 -14.57
CA PHE A 126 0.27 5.92 -14.14
C PHE A 126 0.07 4.62 -14.91
N THR A 127 0.45 4.59 -16.19
CA THR A 127 0.13 3.49 -17.13
C THR A 127 1.23 2.46 -17.25
N GLU A 128 2.45 2.80 -16.88
CA GLU A 128 3.59 1.87 -16.90
C GLU A 128 3.75 1.19 -15.52
N GLY A 129 3.84 -0.14 -15.54
CA GLY A 129 4.17 -0.93 -14.35
C GLY A 129 5.69 -0.90 -14.09
N ARG A 130 6.09 -0.89 -12.82
CA ARG A 130 7.50 -1.07 -12.45
C ARG A 130 7.89 -2.55 -12.58
N PRO A 131 9.11 -2.87 -13.02
CA PRO A 131 9.53 -4.27 -13.22
C PRO A 131 9.70 -5.03 -11.90
N THR A 132 9.84 -4.32 -10.79
CA THR A 132 9.98 -4.90 -9.45
C THR A 132 8.76 -4.60 -8.60
N GLU A 133 8.55 -5.43 -7.59
CA GLU A 133 7.58 -5.19 -6.53
C GLU A 133 7.87 -3.83 -5.86
N THR A 134 6.81 -3.10 -5.55
CA THR A 134 6.91 -1.81 -4.86
C THR A 134 6.21 -1.93 -3.51
N ARG A 135 6.97 -1.82 -2.42
CA ARG A 135 6.46 -1.78 -1.04
C ARG A 135 6.55 -0.36 -0.52
N LEU A 136 5.46 0.16 -0.02
CA LEU A 136 5.39 1.54 0.47
C LEU A 136 4.59 1.60 1.77
N ALA A 137 5.16 2.27 2.78
CA ALA A 137 4.41 2.78 3.92
C ALA A 137 4.22 4.27 3.73
N ILE A 138 2.97 4.72 3.69
CA ILE A 138 2.62 6.12 3.43
C ILE A 138 1.81 6.67 4.60
N ASP A 139 2.32 7.75 5.22
CA ASP A 139 1.52 8.69 6.00
C ASP A 139 0.93 9.71 5.03
N GLY A 140 -0.38 9.67 4.85
CA GLY A 140 -1.10 10.50 3.89
C GLY A 140 -1.19 11.98 4.29
N CYS A 141 -0.88 12.32 5.55
CA CYS A 141 -0.95 13.69 6.05
C CYS A 141 -0.07 13.86 7.29
N VAL A 142 1.21 14.15 7.09
CA VAL A 142 2.18 14.35 8.17
C VAL A 142 1.78 15.54 9.04
N GLU A 143 1.61 15.30 10.33
CA GLU A 143 1.26 16.33 11.29
C GLU A 143 2.31 17.46 11.33
N GLU A 144 1.84 18.68 11.57
CA GLU A 144 2.67 19.90 11.63
C GLU A 144 3.39 20.28 10.33
N SER A 145 3.09 19.57 9.22
CA SER A 145 3.71 19.86 7.92
C SER A 145 3.10 21.06 7.18
N GLN A 146 1.95 21.55 7.67
CA GLN A 146 1.23 22.71 7.10
C GLN A 146 1.97 24.01 7.32
N ASN A 147 1.51 25.07 6.62
CA ASN A 147 2.03 26.44 6.75
C ASN A 147 3.54 26.53 6.50
N ARG A 148 4.05 25.72 5.58
CA ARG A 148 5.46 25.66 5.20
C ARG A 148 5.62 25.73 3.68
N THR A 149 6.71 26.33 3.22
CA THR A 149 7.09 26.26 1.81
C THR A 149 7.48 24.83 1.42
N LEU A 150 7.57 24.52 0.13
CA LEU A 150 8.04 23.21 -0.32
C LEU A 150 9.44 22.87 0.22
N ALA A 151 10.33 23.87 0.25
CA ALA A 151 11.69 23.68 0.77
C ALA A 151 11.67 23.38 2.26
N ASP A 152 10.86 24.09 3.03
CA ASP A 152 10.70 23.88 4.47
C ASP A 152 10.02 22.54 4.77
N GLN A 153 9.06 22.11 3.96
CA GLN A 153 8.44 20.79 4.10
C GLN A 153 9.42 19.66 3.85
N LYS A 154 10.28 19.78 2.82
CA LYS A 154 11.34 18.80 2.54
C LYS A 154 12.34 18.74 3.71
N LEU A 155 12.73 19.89 4.25
CA LEU A 155 13.63 19.95 5.39
C LEU A 155 12.97 19.39 6.66
N PHE A 156 11.69 19.69 6.87
CA PHE A 156 10.89 19.15 7.96
C PHE A 156 10.80 17.63 7.93
N LEU A 157 10.50 17.04 6.76
CA LEU A 157 10.48 15.58 6.61
C LEU A 157 11.85 14.96 6.91
N ARG A 158 12.93 15.54 6.38
CA ARG A 158 14.30 15.06 6.67
C ARG A 158 14.59 15.05 8.16
N ARG A 159 14.28 16.13 8.88
CA ARG A 159 14.53 16.23 10.33
C ARG A 159 13.65 15.31 11.16
N LYS A 160 12.37 15.19 10.79
CA LYS A 160 11.39 14.36 11.52
C LYS A 160 11.70 12.88 11.39
N PHE A 161 12.25 12.45 10.25
CA PHE A 161 12.50 11.05 9.89
C PHE A 161 13.96 10.81 9.53
N GLU A 162 14.90 11.52 10.17
CA GLU A 162 16.33 11.45 9.84
C GLU A 162 16.89 10.03 9.94
N GLU A 163 16.43 9.26 10.93
CA GLU A 163 16.80 7.87 11.12
C GLU A 163 16.04 6.90 10.20
N GLU A 164 14.84 7.27 9.74
CA GLU A 164 13.96 6.41 8.97
C GLU A 164 14.07 6.64 7.45
N GLY A 165 14.74 7.71 7.02
CA GLY A 165 14.93 8.02 5.60
C GLY A 165 13.65 8.36 4.84
N ALA A 166 12.64 8.92 5.52
CA ALA A 166 11.36 9.23 4.89
C ALA A 166 11.49 10.28 3.78
N LEU A 167 10.77 10.05 2.69
CA LEU A 167 10.76 10.87 1.49
C LEU A 167 9.34 11.34 1.17
N MET A 168 9.24 12.35 0.32
CA MET A 168 7.95 12.80 -0.21
C MET A 168 7.51 11.86 -1.33
N PRO A 169 6.29 11.27 -1.27
CA PRO A 169 5.81 10.35 -2.30
C PRO A 169 5.53 11.08 -3.63
N THR A 170 5.47 10.33 -4.71
CA THR A 170 4.91 10.82 -5.97
C THR A 170 3.39 10.94 -5.88
N VAL A 171 2.79 11.69 -6.79
CA VAL A 171 1.32 11.82 -6.87
C VAL A 171 0.67 10.48 -7.18
N GLU A 172 1.33 9.66 -8.00
CA GLU A 172 0.86 8.33 -8.40
C GLU A 172 0.82 7.35 -7.24
N ASP A 173 1.89 7.28 -6.46
CA ASP A 173 1.99 6.38 -5.30
C ASP A 173 1.02 6.82 -4.20
N LEU A 174 0.86 8.13 -3.99
CA LEU A 174 -0.10 8.65 -3.02
C LEU A 174 -1.57 8.44 -3.45
N ALA A 175 -1.86 8.54 -4.77
CA ALA A 175 -3.20 8.25 -5.30
C ALA A 175 -3.59 6.79 -5.06
N VAL A 176 -2.65 5.86 -5.30
CA VAL A 176 -2.84 4.44 -5.01
C VAL A 176 -3.03 4.21 -3.51
N ALA A 177 -2.19 4.80 -2.67
CA ALA A 177 -2.33 4.70 -1.21
C ALA A 177 -3.72 5.14 -0.73
N HIS A 178 -4.21 6.28 -1.22
CA HIS A 178 -5.54 6.77 -0.88
C HIS A 178 -6.64 5.80 -1.36
N ALA A 179 -6.54 5.28 -2.58
CA ALA A 179 -7.52 4.35 -3.12
C ALA A 179 -7.60 3.05 -2.29
N LEU A 180 -6.45 2.46 -1.98
CA LEU A 180 -6.34 1.27 -1.14
C LEU A 180 -6.90 1.52 0.27
N PHE A 181 -6.47 2.61 0.91
CA PHE A 181 -6.93 2.99 2.24
C PHE A 181 -8.45 3.22 2.26
N PHE A 182 -8.97 3.97 1.29
CA PHE A 182 -10.38 4.31 1.22
C PHE A 182 -11.26 3.08 0.96
N VAL A 183 -10.89 2.19 0.06
CA VAL A 183 -11.65 0.96 -0.19
C VAL A 183 -11.71 0.09 1.06
N VAL A 184 -10.59 -0.07 1.76
CA VAL A 184 -10.50 -0.94 2.95
C VAL A 184 -11.19 -0.31 4.17
N THR A 185 -10.97 0.98 4.43
CA THR A 185 -11.40 1.63 5.69
C THR A 185 -12.64 2.50 5.58
N ARG A 186 -13.00 2.94 4.38
CA ARG A 186 -14.01 4.00 4.12
C ARG A 186 -13.65 5.37 4.70
N LYS A 187 -12.39 5.59 5.01
CA LYS A 187 -11.90 6.87 5.57
C LYS A 187 -11.01 7.60 4.57
N ASN A 188 -10.97 8.91 4.69
CA ASN A 188 -10.08 9.75 3.90
C ASN A 188 -8.66 9.72 4.49
N LEU A 189 -7.69 9.30 3.69
CA LEU A 189 -6.27 9.27 4.06
C LEU A 189 -5.71 10.69 4.33
N PHE A 190 -6.28 11.72 3.70
CA PHE A 190 -5.75 13.08 3.67
C PHE A 190 -6.29 14.02 4.76
N ARG A 191 -7.07 13.53 5.72
CA ARG A 191 -7.74 14.36 6.73
C ARG A 191 -8.58 15.50 6.15
N GLY A 192 -9.09 15.36 4.91
CA GLY A 192 -9.81 16.44 4.22
C GLY A 192 -8.93 17.57 3.69
N MET A 193 -7.63 17.36 3.63
CA MET A 193 -6.66 18.37 3.21
C MET A 193 -6.17 18.13 1.78
N LYS A 194 -5.61 19.19 1.19
CA LYS A 194 -4.80 19.09 -0.01
C LYS A 194 -3.37 18.67 0.38
N ILE A 195 -2.85 17.64 -0.26
CA ILE A 195 -1.56 17.04 0.08
C ILE A 195 -0.55 17.30 -1.04
N ARG A 196 0.58 17.87 -0.67
CA ARG A 196 1.72 18.07 -1.57
C ARG A 196 2.52 16.79 -1.72
N THR A 197 2.94 16.52 -2.95
CA THR A 197 3.79 15.38 -3.34
C THR A 197 5.04 15.86 -4.04
N LEU A 198 5.91 14.95 -4.45
CA LEU A 198 7.14 15.29 -5.16
C LEU A 198 6.88 16.02 -6.49
N ASN A 199 5.82 15.64 -7.21
CA ASN A 199 5.51 16.06 -8.57
C ASN A 199 4.09 16.61 -8.77
N GLY A 200 3.39 16.96 -7.71
CA GLY A 200 2.02 17.50 -7.78
C GLY A 200 1.36 17.63 -6.42
N SER A 201 0.04 17.73 -6.39
CA SER A 201 -0.76 17.59 -5.16
C SER A 201 -2.02 16.79 -5.41
N LEU A 202 -2.47 16.12 -4.37
CA LEU A 202 -3.72 15.38 -4.34
C LEU A 202 -4.67 15.97 -3.31
N TYR A 203 -5.95 15.82 -3.55
CA TYR A 203 -7.02 16.12 -2.61
C TYR A 203 -8.18 15.17 -2.84
N TYR A 204 -8.99 14.99 -1.81
CA TYR A 204 -10.22 14.23 -1.89
C TYR A 204 -11.37 15.05 -1.31
N ASP A 205 -12.36 15.32 -2.13
CA ASP A 205 -13.54 16.11 -1.79
C ASP A 205 -14.85 15.37 -2.15
N SER A 206 -15.97 16.05 -2.06
CA SER A 206 -17.29 15.50 -2.44
C SER A 206 -17.39 15.06 -3.90
N LEU A 207 -16.48 15.54 -4.71
CA LEU A 207 -16.35 15.19 -6.11
C LEU A 207 -15.31 14.05 -6.34
N GLY A 208 -14.62 13.52 -5.33
CA GLY A 208 -13.68 12.39 -5.33
C GLY A 208 -12.22 12.81 -5.35
N LEU A 209 -11.36 11.89 -5.75
CA LEU A 209 -9.92 12.08 -5.79
C LEU A 209 -9.53 13.02 -6.95
N GLY A 210 -8.88 14.12 -6.62
CA GLY A 210 -8.40 15.12 -7.56
C GLY A 210 -6.90 15.35 -7.48
N MET A 211 -6.31 15.81 -8.58
CA MET A 211 -4.91 16.15 -8.70
C MET A 211 -4.75 17.52 -9.32
N ASP A 212 -3.86 18.33 -8.77
CA ASP A 212 -3.36 19.55 -9.40
C ASP A 212 -1.91 19.37 -9.80
N ARG A 213 -1.59 19.77 -11.02
CA ARG A 213 -0.20 19.88 -11.48
C ARG A 213 0.43 21.15 -10.92
N PHE A 214 1.76 21.17 -10.90
CA PHE A 214 2.54 22.35 -10.52
C PHE A 214 2.07 23.62 -11.27
N SER A 215 1.59 24.61 -10.51
CA SER A 215 1.50 25.99 -10.97
C SER A 215 2.80 26.72 -10.61
N LEU A 216 3.03 27.88 -11.25
CA LEU A 216 4.17 28.77 -10.92
C LEU A 216 4.22 29.15 -9.42
N ASP A 217 3.05 29.16 -8.74
CA ASP A 217 2.92 29.47 -7.31
C ASP A 217 3.04 28.26 -6.38
N TRP A 218 3.31 27.06 -6.92
CA TRP A 218 3.39 25.80 -6.17
C TRP A 218 4.26 25.90 -4.91
N ASN A 219 5.39 26.58 -5.00
CA ASN A 219 6.34 26.74 -3.89
C ASN A 219 5.83 27.64 -2.76
N ARG A 220 4.78 28.43 -3.02
CA ARG A 220 4.24 29.46 -2.10
C ARG A 220 2.98 29.02 -1.36
N PHE A 221 2.35 27.90 -1.77
CA PHE A 221 1.17 27.41 -1.07
C PHE A 221 1.53 26.93 0.34
N VAL A 222 0.98 27.59 1.34
CA VAL A 222 1.20 27.29 2.77
C VAL A 222 0.11 26.38 3.36
N ASP A 223 -1.11 26.39 2.80
CA ASP A 223 -2.27 25.66 3.31
C ASP A 223 -2.29 24.16 2.90
N VAL A 224 -1.16 23.63 2.48
CA VAL A 224 -1.02 22.28 1.96
C VAL A 224 -0.16 21.46 2.90
N ALA A 225 -0.68 20.34 3.39
CA ALA A 225 0.11 19.37 4.13
C ALA A 225 1.02 18.57 3.18
N VAL A 226 1.93 17.79 3.73
CA VAL A 226 2.77 16.88 2.98
C VAL A 226 2.50 15.44 3.42
N ALA A 227 2.56 14.49 2.48
CA ALA A 227 2.65 13.07 2.78
C ALA A 227 4.12 12.64 2.89
N SER A 228 4.38 11.57 3.63
CA SER A 228 5.67 10.90 3.66
C SER A 228 5.55 9.45 3.21
N TYR A 229 6.63 8.89 2.69
CA TYR A 229 6.75 7.45 2.51
C TYR A 229 8.10 6.94 3.03
N LEU A 230 8.11 5.68 3.45
CA LEU A 230 9.31 4.99 3.91
C LEU A 230 9.79 3.99 2.85
N PRO A 231 11.11 3.84 2.66
CA PRO A 231 11.69 2.79 1.83
C PRO A 231 11.31 1.39 2.34
N ALA A 232 11.33 0.41 1.44
CA ALA A 232 10.94 -0.98 1.75
C ALA A 232 11.72 -1.58 2.93
N GLU A 233 13.02 -1.33 3.00
CA GLU A 233 13.90 -1.81 4.08
C GLU A 233 13.50 -1.26 5.45
N THR A 234 13.13 0.01 5.52
CA THR A 234 12.63 0.64 6.75
C THR A 234 11.27 0.07 7.16
N VAL A 235 10.41 -0.24 6.19
CA VAL A 235 9.10 -0.86 6.42
C VAL A 235 9.25 -2.24 7.07
N GLU A 236 10.21 -3.05 6.62
CA GLU A 236 10.49 -4.37 7.17
C GLU A 236 10.99 -4.28 8.62
N LYS A 237 11.92 -3.38 8.89
CA LYS A 237 12.42 -3.10 10.25
C LYS A 237 11.29 -2.68 11.21
N LEU A 238 10.43 -1.76 10.79
CA LEU A 238 9.27 -1.32 11.60
C LEU A 238 8.26 -2.46 11.84
N ARG A 239 8.11 -3.39 10.89
CA ARG A 239 7.28 -4.58 11.07
C ARG A 239 7.83 -5.52 12.13
N GLU A 240 9.12 -5.78 12.11
CA GLU A 240 9.79 -6.63 13.09
C GLU A 240 9.71 -6.00 14.50
N GLU A 241 9.95 -4.72 14.63
CA GLU A 241 9.81 -3.98 15.88
C GLU A 241 8.40 -4.06 16.47
N LYS A 242 7.36 -3.91 15.62
CA LYS A 242 5.95 -4.04 16.05
C LYS A 242 5.59 -5.47 16.44
N LYS A 243 6.06 -6.50 15.70
CA LYS A 243 5.86 -7.91 16.09
C LYS A 243 6.47 -8.19 17.47
N ASN A 244 7.65 -7.68 17.73
CA ASN A 244 8.35 -7.86 19.01
C ASN A 244 7.66 -7.13 20.17
N ALA A 245 7.08 -5.95 19.92
CA ALA A 245 6.34 -5.19 20.93
C ALA A 245 4.98 -5.80 21.31
N HIS A 246 4.36 -6.62 20.45
CA HIS A 246 3.11 -7.33 20.75
C HIS A 246 3.34 -8.67 21.48
N ASN A 247 4.58 -9.14 21.55
CA ASN A 247 4.96 -10.37 22.22
C ASN A 247 5.53 -10.14 23.63
N LEU A 248 5.52 -8.92 24.12
CA LEU A 248 5.86 -8.48 25.48
C LEU A 248 4.61 -8.06 26.25
#